data_96534681ba05f93d229d538ae4fe215d
#
_entry.id   96534681ba05f93d229d538ae4fe215d
#
_cell.length_a   1.000
_cell.length_b   1.000
_cell.length_c   1.000
_cell.angle_alpha   90.00
_cell.angle_beta   90.00
_cell.angle_gamma   90.00
#
_symmetry.space_group_name_H-M   'P 1'
#
loop_
_entity.id
_entity.type
_entity.pdbx_description
1 polymer ?
#
loop_
_entity_poly.entity_id
_entity_poly.type
_entity_poly.pdbx_seq_one_letter_code
_entity_poly.pdbx_strand_id
1 'polypeptide(L)'
;MIGIFDSGVGGMTVARAVETLLPDLQIIYYGDLARTPYGSKSPETIIEYSINNTEFLLNHGAQAIIIACNSAASVASEVLRENLDV
;
A
#
# COMPACT_ATOMS: atom_id res chain seq x y z
N MET A 1 -2.94 12.70 6.17
CA MET A 1 -2.01 11.57 6.40
C MET A 1 -2.00 10.66 5.18
N ILE A 2 -0.81 10.21 4.79
CA ILE A 2 -0.64 9.31 3.66
C ILE A 2 -0.32 7.91 4.19
N GLY A 3 -1.03 6.91 3.68
CA GLY A 3 -0.73 5.51 3.95
C GLY A 3 0.10 4.92 2.83
N ILE A 4 1.13 4.15 3.18
CA ILE A 4 1.99 3.47 2.21
C ILE A 4 2.01 1.99 2.58
N PHE A 5 1.72 1.12 1.61
CA PHE A 5 1.89 -0.30 1.87
C PHE A 5 2.72 -0.99 0.79
N ASP A 6 3.35 -2.07 1.16
CA ASP A 6 4.04 -2.95 0.22
C ASP A 6 3.97 -4.40 0.71
N SER A 7 4.61 -5.28 -0.03
CA SER A 7 4.68 -6.71 0.33
C SER A 7 5.73 -7.01 1.39
N GLY A 8 6.37 -5.98 1.96
CA GLY A 8 7.44 -6.13 2.94
C GLY A 8 8.84 -5.97 2.36
N VAL A 9 8.96 -5.69 1.06
CA VAL A 9 10.25 -5.55 0.36
C VAL A 9 10.29 -4.23 -0.40
N GLY A 10 11.21 -3.36 -0.04
CA GLY A 10 11.51 -2.15 -0.81
C GLY A 10 10.63 -0.93 -0.53
N GLY A 11 9.54 -1.08 0.20
CA GLY A 11 8.62 0.02 0.45
C GLY A 11 9.19 1.12 1.33
N MET A 12 10.16 0.80 2.17
CA MET A 12 10.80 1.81 3.01
C MET A 12 11.56 2.86 2.20
N THR A 13 12.07 2.49 1.04
CA THR A 13 12.73 3.44 0.15
C THR A 13 11.72 4.47 -0.35
N VAL A 14 10.53 4.04 -0.71
CA VAL A 14 9.45 4.93 -1.13
C VAL A 14 9.00 5.81 0.02
N ALA A 15 8.83 5.24 1.22
CA ALA A 15 8.41 6.00 2.39
C ALA A 15 9.43 7.10 2.73
N ARG A 16 10.71 6.80 2.67
CA ARG A 16 11.77 7.79 2.90
C ARG A 16 11.78 8.89 1.85
N ALA A 17 11.54 8.54 0.59
CA ALA A 17 11.49 9.54 -0.47
C ALA A 17 10.32 10.50 -0.26
N VAL A 18 9.15 9.98 0.09
CA VAL A 18 7.97 10.81 0.37
C VAL A 18 8.23 11.71 1.58
N GLU A 19 8.82 11.17 2.64
CA GLU A 19 9.14 11.94 3.84
C GLU A 19 10.11 13.08 3.53
N THR A 20 11.09 12.83 2.67
CA THR A 20 12.06 13.85 2.26
C THR A 20 11.43 14.95 1.43
N LEU A 21 10.54 14.58 0.50
CA LEU A 21 9.89 15.54 -0.40
C LEU A 21 8.76 16.31 0.28
N LEU A 22 8.08 15.69 1.22
CA LEU A 22 6.91 16.25 1.88
C LEU A 22 7.04 16.10 3.40
N PRO A 23 7.99 16.81 4.03
CA PRO A 23 8.31 16.58 5.44
C PRO A 23 7.18 16.95 6.40
N ASP A 24 6.23 17.77 5.97
CA ASP A 24 5.12 18.20 6.81
C ASP A 24 3.95 17.22 6.81
N LEU A 25 3.96 16.20 5.93
CA LEU A 25 2.92 15.21 5.89
C LEU A 25 3.21 14.06 6.86
N GLN A 26 2.16 13.60 7.51
CA GLN A 26 2.25 12.40 8.32
C GLN A 26 2.12 11.18 7.43
N ILE A 27 2.92 10.15 7.72
CA ILE A 27 2.97 8.92 6.94
C ILE A 27 2.74 7.74 7.87
N ILE A 28 1.88 6.82 7.43
CA ILE A 28 1.77 5.48 8.02
C ILE A 28 2.31 4.49 7.01
N TYR A 29 3.30 3.71 7.41
CA TYR A 29 3.87 2.67 6.56
C TYR A 29 3.45 1.29 7.08
N TYR A 30 2.97 0.43 6.17
CA TYR A 30 2.58 -0.93 6.49
C TYR A 30 3.26 -1.91 5.52
N GLY A 31 4.17 -2.72 6.05
CA GLY A 31 4.82 -3.78 5.28
C GLY A 31 4.15 -5.12 5.58
N ASP A 32 3.62 -5.77 4.56
CA ASP A 32 2.88 -7.02 4.70
C ASP A 32 3.84 -8.21 4.68
N LEU A 33 4.70 -8.27 5.69
CA LEU A 33 5.79 -9.26 5.76
C LEU A 33 5.28 -10.69 5.82
N ALA A 34 4.16 -10.92 6.50
CA ALA A 34 3.64 -12.27 6.70
C ALA A 34 3.17 -12.92 5.39
N ARG A 35 2.87 -12.12 4.37
CA ARG A 35 2.31 -12.60 3.10
C ARG A 35 3.23 -12.38 1.90
N THR A 36 4.47 -11.94 2.16
CA THR A 36 5.45 -11.77 1.09
C THR A 36 5.96 -13.14 0.63
N PRO A 37 6.35 -13.32 -0.66
CA PRO A 37 6.32 -12.34 -1.74
C PRO A 37 4.96 -12.32 -2.47
N TYR A 38 4.52 -11.14 -2.86
CA TYR A 38 3.27 -11.01 -3.62
C TYR A 38 3.40 -11.52 -5.06
N GLY A 39 4.59 -11.41 -5.65
CA GLY A 39 4.80 -11.77 -7.04
C GLY A 39 4.50 -13.24 -7.37
N SER A 40 4.52 -14.14 -6.37
CA SER A 40 4.20 -15.55 -6.54
C SER A 40 2.74 -15.88 -6.27
N LYS A 41 1.91 -14.88 -5.92
CA LYS A 41 0.50 -15.07 -5.61
C LYS A 41 -0.36 -14.85 -6.85
N SER A 42 -1.58 -15.39 -6.83
CA SER A 42 -2.54 -15.12 -7.90
C SER A 42 -2.99 -13.67 -7.85
N PRO A 43 -3.46 -13.10 -8.99
CA PRO A 43 -4.00 -11.74 -8.98
C PRO A 43 -5.13 -11.55 -7.97
N GLU A 44 -6.01 -12.51 -7.83
CA GLU A 44 -7.12 -12.44 -6.87
C GLU A 44 -6.62 -12.36 -5.44
N THR A 45 -5.59 -13.12 -5.12
CA THR A 45 -4.99 -13.10 -3.78
C THR A 45 -4.32 -11.77 -3.49
N ILE A 46 -3.59 -11.23 -4.48
CA ILE A 46 -2.93 -9.93 -4.34
C ILE A 46 -3.96 -8.82 -4.14
N ILE A 47 -5.07 -8.87 -4.88
CA ILE A 47 -6.15 -7.90 -4.72
C ILE A 47 -6.75 -7.97 -3.31
N GLU A 48 -7.00 -9.18 -2.81
CA GLU A 48 -7.52 -9.37 -1.46
C GLU A 48 -6.59 -8.78 -0.41
N TYR A 49 -5.29 -9.07 -0.51
CA TYR A 49 -4.30 -8.53 0.43
C TYR A 49 -4.24 -7.00 0.33
N SER A 50 -4.31 -6.47 -0.88
CA SER A 50 -4.25 -5.02 -1.10
C SER A 50 -5.47 -4.31 -0.50
N ILE A 51 -6.65 -4.90 -0.64
CA ILE A 51 -7.87 -4.37 -0.02
C ILE A 51 -7.72 -4.36 1.51
N ASN A 52 -7.25 -5.46 2.08
CA ASN A 52 -7.05 -5.57 3.53
C ASN A 52 -6.06 -4.53 4.04
N ASN A 53 -4.94 -4.36 3.33
CA ASN A 53 -3.91 -3.39 3.70
C ASN A 53 -4.45 -1.96 3.61
N THR A 54 -5.19 -1.66 2.57
CA THR A 54 -5.76 -0.33 2.35
C THR A 54 -6.81 -0.01 3.42
N GLU A 55 -7.69 -0.96 3.73
CA GLU A 55 -8.70 -0.76 4.78
C GLU A 55 -8.03 -0.52 6.13
N PHE A 56 -6.97 -1.25 6.45
CA PHE A 56 -6.20 -1.04 7.66
C PHE A 56 -5.69 0.39 7.75
N LEU A 57 -5.09 0.88 6.65
CA LEU A 57 -4.53 2.24 6.61
C LEU A 57 -5.63 3.30 6.71
N LEU A 58 -6.74 3.11 6.01
CA LEU A 58 -7.87 4.04 6.08
C LEU A 58 -8.45 4.10 7.48
N ASN A 59 -8.55 2.97 8.16
CA ASN A 59 -9.04 2.92 9.54
C ASN A 59 -8.11 3.61 10.52
N HIS A 60 -6.84 3.79 10.16
CA HIS A 60 -5.86 4.50 10.96
C HIS A 60 -5.68 5.96 10.54
N GLY A 61 -6.57 6.48 9.72
CA GLY A 61 -6.62 7.90 9.39
C GLY A 61 -5.96 8.30 8.08
N ALA A 62 -5.51 7.33 7.27
CA ALA A 62 -4.94 7.66 5.97
C ALA A 62 -6.02 8.24 5.04
N GLN A 63 -5.68 9.28 4.29
CA GLN A 63 -6.57 9.94 3.36
C GLN A 63 -6.16 9.67 1.91
N ALA A 64 -4.95 9.20 1.69
CA ALA A 64 -4.44 8.80 0.40
C ALA A 64 -3.54 7.57 0.61
N ILE A 65 -3.45 6.73 -0.41
CA ILE A 65 -2.71 5.47 -0.34
C ILE A 65 -1.68 5.43 -1.45
N ILE A 66 -0.45 5.07 -1.09
CA ILE A 66 0.61 4.76 -2.05
C ILE A 66 0.85 3.27 -2.01
N ILE A 67 0.75 2.62 -3.16
CA ILE A 67 1.06 1.21 -3.31
C ILE A 67 2.50 1.09 -3.77
N ALA A 68 3.38 0.72 -2.86
CA ALA A 68 4.83 0.68 -3.12
C ALA A 68 5.31 -0.69 -3.60
N CYS A 69 4.39 -1.55 -3.99
CA CYS A 69 4.68 -2.89 -4.51
C CYS A 69 4.21 -2.97 -5.96
N ASN A 70 5.12 -3.26 -6.89
CA ASN A 70 4.77 -3.34 -8.31
C ASN A 70 3.70 -4.40 -8.60
N SER A 71 3.77 -5.55 -7.94
CA SER A 71 2.78 -6.61 -8.13
C SER A 71 1.39 -6.15 -7.71
N ALA A 72 1.28 -5.52 -6.55
CA ALA A 72 -0.01 -5.01 -6.06
C ALA A 72 -0.51 -3.84 -6.91
N ALA A 73 0.37 -2.92 -7.27
CA ALA A 73 -0.03 -1.76 -8.07
C ALA A 73 -0.59 -2.17 -9.43
N SER A 74 0.01 -3.17 -10.07
CA SER A 74 -0.41 -3.57 -11.41
C SER A 74 -1.77 -4.27 -11.43
N VAL A 75 -2.17 -4.96 -10.36
CA VAL A 75 -3.41 -5.74 -10.36
C VAL A 75 -4.50 -5.16 -9.48
N ALA A 76 -4.17 -4.32 -8.51
CA ALA A 76 -5.12 -3.89 -7.49
C ALA A 76 -5.50 -2.41 -7.55
N SER A 77 -4.73 -1.54 -8.18
CA SER A 77 -5.00 -0.09 -8.10
C SER A 77 -6.38 0.29 -8.62
N GLU A 78 -6.83 -0.27 -9.74
CA GLU A 78 -8.16 0.06 -10.26
C GLU A 78 -9.26 -0.47 -9.35
N VAL A 79 -9.09 -1.69 -8.83
CA VAL A 79 -10.07 -2.30 -7.93
C VAL A 79 -10.20 -1.45 -6.66
N LEU A 80 -9.09 -0.96 -6.13
CA LEU A 80 -9.11 -0.11 -4.94
C LEU A 80 -9.82 1.22 -5.20
N ARG A 81 -9.59 1.82 -6.36
CA ARG A 81 -10.27 3.07 -6.73
C ARG A 81 -11.76 2.89 -6.91
N GLU A 82 -12.19 1.75 -7.45
CA GLU A 82 -13.61 1.47 -7.70
C GLU A 82 -14.37 1.14 -6.42
N ASN A 83 -13.73 0.47 -5.47
CA ASN A 83 -14.39 -0.08 -4.30
C ASN A 83 -14.14 0.70 -3.01
N LEU A 84 -13.11 1.51 -2.98
CA LEU A 84 -12.75 2.32 -1.82
C LEU A 84 -12.56 3.78 -2.25
N ASP A 85 -12.97 4.70 -1.40
CA ASP A 85 -12.87 6.12 -1.68
C ASP A 85 -11.47 6.63 -1.30
N VAL A 86 -10.51 6.38 -2.16
CA VAL A 86 -9.10 6.77 -1.94
C VAL A 86 -8.50 7.43 -3.17
#